data_ca21300d9f026b4c615e9a263321a17d
#
_entry.id   ca21300d9f026b4c615e9a263321a17d
#
_cell.length_a   1.000
_cell.length_b   1.000
_cell.length_c   1.000
_cell.angle_alpha   90.00
_cell.angle_beta   90.00
_cell.angle_gamma   90.00
#
_symmetry.space_group_name_H-M   'P 1'
#
loop_
_entity.id
_entity.type
_entity.pdbx_description
1 polymer ?
#
loop_
_entity_poly.entity_id
_entity_poly.type
_entity_poly.pdbx_seq_one_letter_code
_entity_poly.pdbx_strand_id
1 'polypeptide(L)'
;MSVAAIAIDSFLSDEKWSSIQSNISSYLNPSIYKDERDSLHEQINVWIEEKLRSLSLWQDPWSEQVSLFSSMVSRPIGQNCESSDPDNGGYHMEQGGYIYYAHPQWDSSWGGNLKFKDCDVDSLSPSPNRLVWVNPDVWHGIEVVNTNAQTSRVSVVAWPSGTVEYPDASVIINKVS
;
A
#
# COMPACT_ATOMS: atom_id res chain seq x y z
N MET A 1 13.74 14.59 13.59
CA MET A 1 13.38 13.51 12.64
C MET A 1 12.15 13.93 11.87
N SER A 2 12.09 13.64 10.59
CA SER A 2 10.90 13.85 9.77
C SER A 2 10.14 12.53 9.59
N VAL A 3 8.82 12.61 9.50
CA VAL A 3 7.98 11.44 9.26
C VAL A 3 8.26 10.90 7.85
N ALA A 4 8.63 9.63 7.76
CA ALA A 4 8.86 8.92 6.51
C ALA A 4 7.57 8.29 5.97
N ALA A 5 6.83 7.64 6.85
CA ALA A 5 5.57 6.99 6.52
C ALA A 5 4.67 6.90 7.74
N ILE A 6 3.38 6.74 7.48
CA ILE A 6 2.38 6.41 8.50
C ILE A 6 1.58 5.19 8.04
N ALA A 7 1.08 4.41 8.99
CA ALA A 7 0.13 3.34 8.71
C ALA A 7 -1.11 3.49 9.59
N ILE A 8 -2.27 3.26 9.02
CA ILE A 8 -3.56 3.27 9.70
C ILE A 8 -4.20 1.89 9.54
N ASP A 9 -4.32 1.16 10.63
CA ASP A 9 -4.95 -0.16 10.68
C ASP A 9 -6.47 -0.04 10.72
N SER A 10 -7.16 -1.11 10.29
CA SER A 10 -8.63 -1.12 10.20
C SER A 10 -9.16 0.13 9.49
N PHE A 11 -8.53 0.49 8.39
CA PHE A 11 -8.70 1.79 7.74
C PHE A 11 -10.13 2.02 7.23
N LEU A 12 -10.69 1.05 6.52
CA LEU A 12 -12.08 1.08 6.08
C LEU A 12 -12.99 0.39 7.09
N SER A 13 -14.26 0.79 7.14
CA SER A 13 -15.27 0.15 7.98
C SER A 13 -15.46 -1.33 7.63
N ASP A 14 -15.97 -2.12 8.58
CA ASP A 14 -16.25 -3.55 8.38
C ASP A 14 -17.19 -3.80 7.20
N GLU A 15 -18.16 -2.91 6.96
CA GLU A 15 -19.07 -2.99 5.81
C GLU A 15 -18.33 -2.85 4.48
N LYS A 16 -17.49 -1.81 4.35
CA LYS A 16 -16.69 -1.56 3.14
C LYS A 16 -15.67 -2.68 2.93
N TRP A 17 -15.01 -3.12 4.01
CA TRP A 17 -14.08 -4.23 4.00
C TRP A 17 -14.75 -5.53 3.52
N SER A 18 -15.92 -5.87 4.05
CA SER A 18 -16.69 -7.05 3.62
C SER A 18 -17.10 -6.98 2.16
N SER A 19 -17.45 -5.78 1.67
CA SER A 19 -17.76 -5.57 0.25
C SER A 19 -16.54 -5.83 -0.64
N ILE A 20 -15.35 -5.39 -0.23
CA ILE A 20 -14.10 -5.71 -0.96
C ILE A 20 -13.90 -7.23 -1.01
N GLN A 21 -14.01 -7.92 0.13
CA GLN A 21 -13.77 -9.35 0.21
C GLN A 21 -14.76 -10.17 -0.63
N SER A 22 -15.98 -9.69 -0.83
CA SER A 22 -16.97 -10.32 -1.71
C SER A 22 -16.63 -10.20 -3.21
N ASN A 23 -15.73 -9.31 -3.59
CA ASN A 23 -15.44 -8.98 -5.00
C ASN A 23 -13.98 -9.20 -5.41
N ILE A 24 -13.11 -9.64 -4.49
CA ILE A 24 -11.66 -9.67 -4.70
C ILE A 24 -11.13 -10.98 -5.29
N SER A 25 -11.94 -12.00 -5.44
CA SER A 25 -11.49 -13.38 -5.75
C SER A 25 -10.55 -13.48 -6.96
N SER A 26 -10.78 -12.67 -8.01
CA SER A 26 -9.95 -12.68 -9.22
C SER A 26 -8.51 -12.17 -9.00
N TYR A 27 -8.24 -11.51 -7.88
CA TYR A 27 -6.93 -10.99 -7.52
C TYR A 27 -6.14 -11.90 -6.57
N LEU A 28 -6.78 -12.88 -5.92
CA LEU A 28 -6.17 -13.59 -4.79
C LEU A 28 -5.10 -14.60 -5.19
N ASN A 29 -5.22 -15.25 -6.35
CA ASN A 29 -4.27 -16.27 -6.78
C ASN A 29 -4.00 -16.22 -8.29
N PRO A 30 -3.57 -15.07 -8.85
CA PRO A 30 -3.18 -15.01 -10.24
C PRO A 30 -1.88 -15.79 -10.46
N SER A 31 -1.71 -16.35 -11.65
CA SER A 31 -0.47 -17.02 -12.04
C SER A 31 0.64 -16.05 -12.45
N ILE A 32 0.28 -14.81 -12.75
CA ILE A 32 1.16 -13.73 -13.18
C ILE A 32 0.85 -12.46 -12.39
N TYR A 33 1.77 -11.53 -12.39
CA TYR A 33 1.54 -10.17 -11.88
C TYR A 33 0.34 -9.53 -12.58
N LYS A 34 -0.55 -8.97 -11.77
CA LYS A 34 -1.78 -8.33 -12.22
C LYS A 34 -1.80 -6.88 -11.78
N ASP A 35 -1.98 -5.98 -12.74
CA ASP A 35 -2.10 -4.54 -12.52
C ASP A 35 -3.32 -4.06 -13.32
N GLU A 36 -4.40 -3.71 -12.64
CA GLU A 36 -5.68 -3.41 -13.26
C GLU A 36 -6.35 -2.17 -12.69
N ARG A 37 -7.20 -1.59 -13.54
CA ARG A 37 -8.12 -0.52 -13.20
C ARG A 37 -9.52 -0.97 -13.56
N ASP A 38 -10.26 -1.45 -12.60
CA ASP A 38 -11.64 -1.90 -12.74
C ASP A 38 -12.58 -1.20 -11.76
N SER A 39 -13.84 -1.60 -11.74
CA SER A 39 -14.84 -1.00 -10.86
C SER A 39 -14.54 -1.20 -9.37
N LEU A 40 -13.92 -2.32 -9.00
CA LEU A 40 -13.50 -2.56 -7.61
C LEU A 40 -12.39 -1.59 -7.19
N HIS A 41 -11.38 -1.44 -8.05
CA HIS A 41 -10.31 -0.47 -7.85
C HIS A 41 -10.84 0.95 -7.68
N GLU A 42 -11.71 1.40 -8.58
CA GLU A 42 -12.31 2.73 -8.53
C GLU A 42 -13.11 2.94 -7.24
N GLN A 43 -13.89 1.95 -6.83
CA GLN A 43 -14.68 2.02 -5.61
C GLN A 43 -13.79 2.11 -4.35
N ILE A 44 -12.71 1.35 -4.29
CA ILE A 44 -11.77 1.41 -3.17
C ILE A 44 -11.12 2.80 -3.09
N ASN A 45 -10.70 3.37 -4.21
CA ASN A 45 -10.14 4.73 -4.23
C ASN A 45 -11.13 5.78 -3.72
N VAL A 46 -12.40 5.69 -4.09
CA VAL A 46 -13.45 6.57 -3.56
C VAL A 46 -13.52 6.47 -2.03
N TRP A 47 -13.54 5.27 -1.49
CA TRP A 47 -13.59 5.06 -0.03
C TRP A 47 -12.32 5.52 0.69
N ILE A 48 -11.15 5.37 0.06
CA ILE A 48 -9.89 5.89 0.60
C ILE A 48 -9.94 7.43 0.67
N GLU A 49 -10.35 8.09 -0.41
CA GLU A 49 -10.49 9.54 -0.44
C GLU A 49 -11.49 10.03 0.63
N GLU A 50 -12.67 9.44 0.71
CA GLU A 50 -13.67 9.77 1.72
C GLU A 50 -13.10 9.67 3.15
N LYS A 51 -12.38 8.59 3.44
CA LYS A 51 -11.77 8.38 4.76
C LYS A 51 -10.67 9.40 5.04
N LEU A 52 -9.76 9.63 4.11
CA LEU A 52 -8.68 10.61 4.29
C LEU A 52 -9.22 12.04 4.41
N ARG A 53 -10.28 12.40 3.71
CA ARG A 53 -10.98 13.67 3.91
C ARG A 53 -11.58 13.79 5.31
N SER A 54 -12.20 12.73 5.81
CA SER A 54 -12.74 12.70 7.18
C SER A 54 -11.68 12.90 8.27
N LEU A 55 -10.44 12.51 7.98
CA LEU A 55 -9.29 12.71 8.85
C LEU A 55 -8.55 14.04 8.61
N SER A 56 -9.06 14.88 7.71
CA SER A 56 -8.42 16.14 7.27
C SER A 56 -7.03 15.95 6.64
N LEU A 57 -6.81 14.82 6.00
CA LEU A 57 -5.53 14.46 5.37
C LEU A 57 -5.52 14.61 3.86
N TRP A 58 -6.69 14.77 3.21
CA TRP A 58 -6.78 14.86 1.76
C TRP A 58 -6.59 16.29 1.25
N GLN A 59 -5.86 16.43 0.14
CA GLN A 59 -5.68 17.69 -0.59
C GLN A 59 -6.40 17.62 -1.95
N ASP A 60 -7.12 18.69 -2.34
CA ASP A 60 -7.97 18.68 -3.53
C ASP A 60 -7.26 18.28 -4.84
N PRO A 61 -6.00 18.68 -5.13
CA PRO A 61 -5.30 18.24 -6.33
C PRO A 61 -5.09 16.72 -6.45
N TRP A 62 -5.17 15.99 -5.34
CA TRP A 62 -4.91 14.55 -5.33
C TRP A 62 -5.97 13.71 -6.03
N SER A 63 -7.22 14.17 -6.08
CA SER A 63 -8.30 13.44 -6.76
C SER A 63 -7.99 13.22 -8.24
N GLU A 64 -7.45 14.22 -8.94
CA GLU A 64 -7.01 14.09 -10.32
C GLU A 64 -5.79 13.16 -10.46
N GLN A 65 -4.80 13.32 -9.59
CA GLN A 65 -3.59 12.48 -9.59
C GLN A 65 -3.92 11.01 -9.37
N VAL A 66 -4.82 10.70 -8.43
CA VAL A 66 -5.28 9.32 -8.16
C VAL A 66 -6.05 8.77 -9.35
N SER A 67 -6.90 9.55 -10.01
CA SER A 67 -7.63 9.08 -11.18
C SER A 67 -6.73 8.74 -12.37
N LEU A 68 -5.60 9.43 -12.49
CA LEU A 68 -4.62 9.22 -13.57
C LEU A 68 -3.59 8.13 -13.25
N PHE A 69 -3.16 8.02 -12.00
CA PHE A 69 -1.99 7.26 -11.57
C PHE A 69 -2.29 6.31 -10.40
N SER A 70 -3.35 5.54 -10.49
CA SER A 70 -3.64 4.51 -9.50
C SER A 70 -3.98 3.18 -10.15
N SER A 71 -3.73 2.09 -9.42
CA SER A 71 -4.10 0.75 -9.87
C SER A 71 -4.29 -0.21 -8.70
N MET A 72 -4.98 -1.33 -8.99
CA MET A 72 -5.08 -2.46 -8.10
C MET A 72 -4.09 -3.53 -8.55
N VAL A 73 -3.16 -3.87 -7.66
CA VAL A 73 -1.99 -4.70 -7.95
C VAL A 73 -2.07 -6.00 -7.19
N SER A 74 -1.95 -7.13 -7.90
CA SER A 74 -1.77 -8.43 -7.29
C SER A 74 -0.36 -8.96 -7.59
N ARG A 75 0.39 -9.26 -6.53
CA ARG A 75 1.73 -9.84 -6.61
C ARG A 75 1.68 -11.32 -6.31
N PRO A 76 1.97 -12.18 -7.32
CA PRO A 76 1.93 -13.62 -7.18
C PRO A 76 2.91 -14.16 -6.15
N ILE A 77 2.57 -15.32 -5.61
CA ILE A 77 3.41 -16.06 -4.68
C ILE A 77 4.74 -16.45 -5.36
N GLY A 78 5.86 -16.19 -4.68
CA GLY A 78 7.20 -16.62 -5.10
C GLY A 78 7.81 -15.86 -6.27
N GLN A 79 7.16 -14.82 -6.78
CA GLN A 79 7.71 -14.01 -7.87
C GLN A 79 8.34 -12.73 -7.37
N ASN A 80 9.52 -12.41 -7.92
CA ASN A 80 10.15 -11.11 -7.75
C ASN A 80 9.29 -10.04 -8.43
N CYS A 81 9.18 -8.90 -7.78
CA CYS A 81 8.53 -7.75 -8.36
C CYS A 81 9.55 -6.97 -9.20
N GLU A 82 9.29 -6.87 -10.48
CA GLU A 82 10.13 -6.09 -11.42
C GLU A 82 10.17 -4.59 -11.11
N SER A 83 9.28 -4.09 -10.24
CA SER A 83 9.25 -2.69 -9.81
C SER A 83 10.33 -2.31 -8.79
N SER A 84 11.14 -3.26 -8.34
CA SER A 84 12.27 -2.94 -7.48
C SER A 84 13.48 -2.59 -8.33
N ASP A 85 14.11 -1.45 -8.04
CA ASP A 85 15.36 -1.05 -8.68
C ASP A 85 16.50 -1.97 -8.22
N PRO A 86 17.01 -2.89 -9.06
CA PRO A 86 18.04 -3.84 -8.65
C PRO A 86 19.37 -3.14 -8.32
N ASP A 87 19.65 -1.99 -8.91
CA ASP A 87 20.89 -1.23 -8.68
C ASP A 87 20.90 -0.58 -7.30
N ASN A 88 19.71 -0.37 -6.69
CA ASN A 88 19.54 0.18 -5.36
C ASN A 88 19.03 -0.84 -4.33
N GLY A 89 19.31 -2.15 -4.54
CA GLY A 89 18.87 -3.21 -3.63
C GLY A 89 17.36 -3.41 -3.57
N GLY A 90 16.66 -3.04 -4.64
CA GLY A 90 15.22 -3.10 -4.72
C GLY A 90 14.49 -1.95 -4.03
N TYR A 91 15.17 -0.85 -3.75
CA TYR A 91 14.58 0.38 -3.23
C TYR A 91 14.39 1.41 -4.34
N HIS A 92 13.33 2.19 -4.25
CA HIS A 92 13.06 3.34 -5.11
C HIS A 92 12.54 4.51 -4.28
N MET A 93 12.58 5.70 -4.86
CA MET A 93 11.97 6.92 -4.30
C MET A 93 10.91 7.45 -5.26
N GLU A 94 9.82 7.94 -4.70
CA GLU A 94 8.71 8.53 -5.43
C GLU A 94 8.22 9.82 -4.77
N GLN A 95 7.24 10.46 -5.40
CA GLN A 95 6.66 11.72 -4.92
C GLN A 95 5.84 11.61 -3.64
N GLY A 96 5.72 10.40 -3.11
CA GLY A 96 4.80 10.03 -2.03
C GLY A 96 3.58 9.31 -2.58
N GLY A 97 2.75 8.80 -1.70
CA GLY A 97 1.53 8.13 -2.08
C GLY A 97 1.07 7.10 -1.07
N TYR A 98 0.01 6.39 -1.39
CA TYR A 98 -0.54 5.38 -0.51
C TYR A 98 -0.52 3.97 -1.11
N ILE A 99 -0.48 3.01 -0.19
CA ILE A 99 -0.66 1.59 -0.45
C ILE A 99 -1.75 1.11 0.51
N TYR A 100 -2.86 0.60 -0.02
CA TYR A 100 -3.93 0.01 0.75
C TYR A 100 -3.99 -1.49 0.51
N TYR A 101 -3.94 -2.29 1.58
CA TYR A 101 -3.89 -3.76 1.47
C TYR A 101 -5.29 -4.36 1.49
N ALA A 102 -5.64 -5.03 0.39
CA ALA A 102 -6.98 -5.55 0.13
C ALA A 102 -7.12 -7.08 0.31
N HIS A 103 -6.03 -7.84 0.43
CA HIS A 103 -6.09 -9.29 0.64
C HIS A 103 -6.73 -9.63 2.00
N PRO A 104 -7.43 -10.80 2.12
CA PRO A 104 -8.26 -11.11 3.28
C PRO A 104 -7.49 -11.45 4.55
N GLN A 105 -6.26 -11.95 4.41
CA GLN A 105 -5.41 -12.39 5.51
C GLN A 105 -3.94 -12.25 5.14
N TRP A 106 -3.08 -12.12 6.13
CA TRP A 106 -1.63 -12.12 5.95
C TRP A 106 -0.94 -12.67 7.19
N ASP A 107 0.02 -13.58 6.98
CA ASP A 107 0.90 -14.08 8.02
C ASP A 107 2.29 -13.44 7.87
N SER A 108 2.92 -13.08 8.97
CA SER A 108 4.22 -12.41 8.97
C SER A 108 5.33 -13.24 8.30
N SER A 109 5.19 -14.56 8.23
CA SER A 109 6.13 -15.46 7.56
C SER A 109 6.01 -15.48 6.03
N TRP A 110 4.98 -14.83 5.48
CA TRP A 110 4.73 -14.83 4.03
C TRP A 110 5.56 -13.81 3.24
N GLY A 111 6.35 -12.98 3.92
CA GLY A 111 7.10 -11.92 3.26
C GLY A 111 6.21 -10.81 2.72
N GLY A 112 6.55 -10.26 1.57
CA GLY A 112 5.75 -9.20 0.93
C GLY A 112 5.73 -7.87 1.70
N ASN A 113 6.61 -7.70 2.69
CA ASN A 113 6.68 -6.51 3.51
C ASN A 113 7.05 -5.27 2.68
N LEU A 114 6.52 -4.14 3.08
CA LEU A 114 7.04 -2.85 2.63
C LEU A 114 8.30 -2.56 3.44
N LYS A 115 9.45 -2.47 2.76
CA LYS A 115 10.75 -2.21 3.39
C LYS A 115 11.15 -0.74 3.22
N PHE A 116 11.86 -0.22 4.20
CA PHE A 116 12.34 1.16 4.23
C PHE A 116 13.86 1.19 4.40
N LYS A 117 14.49 2.24 3.87
CA LYS A 117 15.91 2.51 4.05
C LYS A 117 16.09 3.84 4.76
N ASP A 118 17.07 3.89 5.66
CA ASP A 118 17.39 5.09 6.45
C ASP A 118 16.18 5.58 7.31
N CYS A 119 15.42 4.62 7.85
CA CYS A 119 14.28 4.84 8.73
C CYS A 119 14.45 4.09 10.05
N ASP A 120 13.70 4.49 11.08
CA ASP A 120 13.68 3.86 12.40
C ASP A 120 12.96 2.50 12.41
N VAL A 121 12.27 2.17 11.33
CA VAL A 121 11.63 0.87 11.08
C VAL A 121 12.09 0.36 9.74
N ASP A 122 12.63 -0.84 9.70
CA ASP A 122 13.20 -1.45 8.47
C ASP A 122 12.13 -1.99 7.53
N SER A 123 11.01 -2.49 8.07
CA SER A 123 9.92 -3.05 7.26
C SER A 123 8.59 -3.03 7.99
N LEU A 124 7.51 -3.08 7.19
CA LEU A 124 6.14 -3.10 7.66
C LEU A 124 5.34 -4.19 6.95
N SER A 125 4.71 -5.07 7.73
CA SER A 125 3.86 -6.14 7.18
C SER A 125 2.64 -5.57 6.45
N PRO A 126 2.23 -6.18 5.33
CA PRO A 126 1.05 -5.79 4.58
C PRO A 126 -0.25 -6.30 5.25
N SER A 127 -0.51 -5.86 6.47
CA SER A 127 -1.70 -6.28 7.23
C SER A 127 -2.99 -5.95 6.46
N PRO A 128 -3.97 -6.87 6.43
CA PRO A 128 -5.26 -6.63 5.77
C PRO A 128 -5.96 -5.36 6.28
N ASN A 129 -6.61 -4.64 5.39
CA ASN A 129 -7.31 -3.38 5.71
C ASN A 129 -6.42 -2.31 6.36
N ARG A 130 -5.14 -2.31 6.02
CA ARG A 130 -4.18 -1.26 6.40
C ARG A 130 -3.94 -0.32 5.23
N LEU A 131 -3.97 0.98 5.48
CA LEU A 131 -3.44 1.98 4.56
C LEU A 131 -2.06 2.43 5.05
N VAL A 132 -1.08 2.47 4.16
CA VAL A 132 0.23 3.08 4.40
C VAL A 132 0.37 4.28 3.48
N TRP A 133 0.70 5.42 4.04
CA TRP A 133 1.14 6.59 3.29
C TRP A 133 2.65 6.72 3.41
N VAL A 134 3.34 6.73 2.27
CA VAL A 134 4.78 6.97 2.19
C VAL A 134 5.00 8.41 1.73
N ASN A 135 5.72 9.19 2.52
CA ASN A 135 6.04 10.57 2.19
C ASN A 135 7.10 10.66 1.08
N PRO A 136 7.19 11.79 0.35
CA PRO A 136 8.21 12.01 -0.67
C PRO A 136 9.64 11.80 -0.14
N ASP A 137 10.54 11.44 -1.03
CA ASP A 137 11.97 11.29 -0.74
C ASP A 137 12.29 10.19 0.32
N VAL A 138 11.46 9.16 0.37
CA VAL A 138 11.69 7.98 1.22
C VAL A 138 12.06 6.79 0.35
N TRP A 139 13.24 6.23 0.58
CA TRP A 139 13.65 4.98 -0.05
C TRP A 139 12.85 3.82 0.50
N HIS A 140 12.06 3.19 -0.35
CA HIS A 140 11.22 2.05 0.01
C HIS A 140 11.17 1.00 -1.10
N GLY A 141 10.74 -0.19 -0.78
CA GLY A 141 10.61 -1.30 -1.73
C GLY A 141 9.70 -2.39 -1.16
N ILE A 142 9.47 -3.42 -1.93
CA ILE A 142 8.59 -4.52 -1.55
C ILE A 142 9.37 -5.83 -1.59
N GLU A 143 9.28 -6.60 -0.51
CA GLU A 143 9.83 -7.95 -0.45
C GLU A 143 9.03 -8.91 -1.32
N VAL A 144 9.68 -9.98 -1.74
CA VAL A 144 9.04 -11.11 -2.43
C VAL A 144 7.98 -11.74 -1.52
N VAL A 145 6.86 -12.14 -2.11
CA VAL A 145 5.88 -13.00 -1.43
C VAL A 145 6.44 -14.43 -1.40
N ASN A 146 6.62 -14.98 -0.21
CA ASN A 146 7.24 -16.28 -0.02
C ASN A 146 6.35 -17.42 -0.54
N THR A 147 6.98 -18.54 -0.88
CA THR A 147 6.28 -19.71 -1.46
C THR A 147 5.32 -20.41 -0.50
N ASN A 148 5.42 -20.14 0.81
CA ASN A 148 4.49 -20.65 1.83
C ASN A 148 3.23 -19.78 2.01
N ALA A 149 3.15 -18.63 1.34
CA ALA A 149 1.96 -17.79 1.37
C ALA A 149 0.75 -18.53 0.77
N GLN A 150 -0.43 -18.27 1.34
CA GLN A 150 -1.68 -18.91 0.91
C GLN A 150 -2.49 -18.02 -0.05
N THR A 151 -2.08 -16.78 -0.22
CA THR A 151 -2.72 -15.83 -1.13
C THR A 151 -1.69 -14.84 -1.66
N SER A 152 -2.00 -14.24 -2.81
CA SER A 152 -1.23 -13.14 -3.38
C SER A 152 -1.33 -11.89 -2.50
N ARG A 153 -0.31 -11.04 -2.57
CA ARG A 153 -0.33 -9.71 -1.96
C ARG A 153 -1.11 -8.77 -2.86
N VAL A 154 -2.27 -8.35 -2.40
CA VAL A 154 -3.18 -7.47 -3.15
C VAL A 154 -3.22 -6.10 -2.53
N SER A 155 -2.96 -5.07 -3.31
CA SER A 155 -2.98 -3.68 -2.86
C SER A 155 -3.58 -2.74 -3.89
N VAL A 156 -4.20 -1.67 -3.42
CA VAL A 156 -4.50 -0.49 -4.22
C VAL A 156 -3.40 0.52 -3.97
N VAL A 157 -2.77 1.00 -5.03
CA VAL A 157 -1.67 1.96 -4.98
C VAL A 157 -2.01 3.22 -5.75
N ALA A 158 -1.57 4.35 -5.23
CA ALA A 158 -1.68 5.64 -5.91
C ALA A 158 -0.56 6.58 -5.46
N TRP A 159 -0.23 7.54 -6.32
CA TRP A 159 0.87 8.49 -6.11
C TRP A 159 0.41 9.95 -6.14
N PRO A 160 -0.50 10.37 -5.23
CA PRO A 160 -0.74 11.79 -5.02
C PRO A 160 0.50 12.41 -4.37
N SER A 161 1.00 13.50 -4.95
CA SER A 161 2.23 14.13 -4.45
C SER A 161 1.96 14.96 -3.19
N GLY A 162 2.65 14.62 -2.11
CA GLY A 162 2.56 15.40 -0.87
C GLY A 162 2.92 14.62 0.37
N THR A 163 3.09 15.37 1.45
CA THR A 163 3.44 14.86 2.77
C THR A 163 2.19 14.75 3.63
N VAL A 164 2.07 13.63 4.32
CA VAL A 164 1.03 13.37 5.32
C VAL A 164 1.67 13.08 6.67
N GLU A 165 1.20 13.77 7.69
CA GLU A 165 1.50 13.49 9.08
C GLU A 165 0.19 13.28 9.84
N TYR A 166 0.10 12.20 10.59
CA TYR A 166 -1.09 11.86 11.36
C TYR A 166 -0.69 11.26 12.71
N PRO A 167 -0.79 12.04 13.80
CA PRO A 167 -0.30 11.63 15.13
C PRO A 167 -1.06 10.44 15.72
N ASP A 168 -2.30 10.19 15.27
CA ASP A 168 -3.12 9.06 15.72
C ASP A 168 -2.95 7.82 14.83
N ALA A 169 -1.96 7.80 13.93
CA ALA A 169 -1.67 6.63 13.12
C ALA A 169 -1.28 5.41 13.97
N SER A 170 -1.60 4.21 13.50
CA SER A 170 -1.25 2.96 14.17
C SER A 170 0.26 2.74 14.22
N VAL A 171 0.97 3.18 13.17
CA VAL A 171 2.43 3.16 13.07
C VAL A 171 2.91 4.49 12.49
N ILE A 172 3.96 5.04 13.07
CA ILE A 172 4.66 6.22 12.54
C ILE A 172 6.12 5.81 12.33
N ILE A 173 6.60 5.98 11.10
CA ILE A 173 7.97 5.66 10.70
C ILE A 173 8.71 6.97 10.44
N ASN A 174 9.89 7.12 11.03
CA ASN A 174 10.67 8.35 10.92
C ASN A 174 11.96 8.09 10.11
N LYS A 175 12.40 9.12 9.36
CA LYS A 175 13.74 9.11 8.77
C LYS A 175 14.78 9.18 9.89
N VAL A 176 15.81 8.37 9.78
CA VAL A 176 17.01 8.44 10.61
C VAL A 176 18.03 9.30 9.87
N SER A 177 18.45 10.36 10.51
CA SER A 177 19.46 11.29 9.96
C SER A 177 20.87 10.72 10.07
#